data_a94663366a9df0c3f6b8103d1f84457c
#
_entry.id   a94663366a9df0c3f6b8103d1f84457c
#
_cell.length_a   1.000
_cell.length_b   1.000
_cell.length_c   1.000
_cell.angle_alpha   90.00
_cell.angle_beta   90.00
_cell.angle_gamma   90.00
#
_symmetry.space_group_name_H-M   'P 1'
#
loop_
_entity.id
_entity.type
_entity.pdbx_description
1 polymer ?
#
loop_
_entity_poly.entity_id
_entity_poly.type
_entity_poly.pdbx_seq_one_letter_code
_entity_poly.pdbx_strand_id
1 'polypeptide(L)'
;MNKETLLKYAALLSICIFVCSFFQTAFSGKEKTVQTSFLNPSFTEQLSSVYISEGTDQIEFFKENGLWKGKIGAIVFPLIQVQVENLVQELSKIRRTSEISARKTEQKEECVLAYTLNDGKSTVIYFGAGDFSRTQRFYWTDKSEKVFRTLDTFTPFLSADAGIWYDPYLVPRNLTSSEENKGIQSAVFFENGKQYSIRVSDSNAAKEKIEKLEELRHGRLYAGSTEGLVKVARLSCVLDDGKIVSIDIFTDPEDSESSFVIRYVLEGLNYTSQISLWTLNTLRGLFY
;
A
#
# COMPACT_ATOMS: atom_id res chain seq x y z
N MET A 1 -59.24 -37.14 13.46
CA MET A 1 -58.21 -37.75 12.59
C MET A 1 -57.72 -38.99 13.28
N ASN A 2 -57.83 -40.18 12.62
CA ASN A 2 -57.53 -41.47 13.24
C ASN A 2 -55.98 -41.58 13.43
N LYS A 3 -55.57 -42.22 14.54
CA LYS A 3 -54.11 -42.35 14.92
C LYS A 3 -53.29 -43.01 13.81
N GLU A 4 -53.89 -43.96 13.07
CA GLU A 4 -53.26 -44.58 11.89
C GLU A 4 -53.03 -43.61 10.73
N THR A 5 -53.96 -42.69 10.50
CA THR A 5 -53.85 -41.70 9.44
C THR A 5 -52.69 -40.67 9.77
N LEU A 6 -52.57 -40.30 11.03
CA LEU A 6 -51.48 -39.40 11.51
C LEU A 6 -50.11 -40.06 11.33
N LEU A 7 -50.00 -41.36 11.63
CA LEU A 7 -48.74 -42.12 11.49
C LEU A 7 -48.34 -42.26 10.01
N LYS A 8 -49.30 -42.45 9.11
CA LYS A 8 -49.02 -42.51 7.65
C LYS A 8 -48.53 -41.15 7.11
N TYR A 9 -49.11 -40.04 7.55
CA TYR A 9 -48.65 -38.71 7.14
C TYR A 9 -47.25 -38.37 7.71
N ALA A 10 -46.98 -38.75 8.95
CA ALA A 10 -45.65 -38.57 9.55
C ALA A 10 -44.56 -39.38 8.83
N ALA A 11 -44.89 -40.64 8.45
CA ALA A 11 -43.98 -41.48 7.67
C ALA A 11 -43.70 -40.89 6.27
N LEU A 12 -44.78 -40.41 5.60
CA LEU A 12 -44.64 -39.78 4.28
C LEU A 12 -43.78 -38.51 4.34
N LEU A 13 -43.99 -37.66 5.36
CA LEU A 13 -43.22 -36.44 5.58
C LEU A 13 -41.75 -36.75 5.83
N SER A 14 -41.45 -37.79 6.63
CA SER A 14 -40.08 -38.22 6.91
C SER A 14 -39.37 -38.74 5.64
N ILE A 15 -40.08 -39.46 4.78
CA ILE A 15 -39.57 -39.91 3.47
C ILE A 15 -39.27 -38.71 2.56
N CYS A 16 -40.17 -37.71 2.50
CA CYS A 16 -39.96 -36.52 1.70
C CYS A 16 -38.75 -35.71 2.19
N ILE A 17 -38.60 -35.55 3.51
CA ILE A 17 -37.42 -34.86 4.08
C ILE A 17 -36.14 -35.63 3.75
N PHE A 18 -36.15 -36.96 3.87
CA PHE A 18 -34.99 -37.79 3.55
C PHE A 18 -34.61 -37.71 2.07
N VAL A 19 -35.59 -37.77 1.19
CA VAL A 19 -35.41 -37.64 -0.27
C VAL A 19 -34.87 -36.24 -0.62
N CYS A 20 -35.46 -35.18 -0.06
CA CYS A 20 -34.96 -33.81 -0.27
C CYS A 20 -33.52 -33.61 0.24
N SER A 21 -33.19 -34.17 1.41
CA SER A 21 -31.81 -34.10 1.97
C SER A 21 -30.86 -34.93 1.11
N PHE A 22 -31.27 -36.08 0.59
CA PHE A 22 -30.45 -36.90 -0.30
C PHE A 22 -30.21 -36.19 -1.65
N PHE A 23 -31.23 -35.55 -2.20
CA PHE A 23 -31.10 -34.74 -3.40
C PHE A 23 -30.21 -33.52 -3.15
N GLN A 24 -30.34 -32.81 -2.03
CA GLN A 24 -29.47 -31.73 -1.67
C GLN A 24 -27.99 -32.17 -1.53
N THR A 25 -27.73 -33.33 -0.93
CA THR A 25 -26.37 -33.86 -0.81
C THR A 25 -25.84 -34.48 -2.11
N ALA A 26 -26.71 -35.07 -2.95
CA ALA A 26 -26.29 -35.65 -4.22
C ALA A 26 -26.13 -34.61 -5.33
N PHE A 27 -26.90 -33.51 -5.28
CA PHE A 27 -26.85 -32.41 -6.26
C PHE A 27 -26.16 -31.16 -5.75
N SER A 28 -25.82 -31.02 -4.46
CA SER A 28 -24.68 -30.19 -4.08
C SER A 28 -23.46 -30.89 -4.65
N GLY A 29 -23.28 -30.71 -5.95
CA GLY A 29 -22.01 -31.03 -6.57
C GLY A 29 -20.96 -30.48 -5.64
N LYS A 30 -20.11 -31.33 -5.06
CA LYS A 30 -18.87 -30.92 -4.49
C LYS A 30 -18.22 -30.14 -5.61
N GLU A 31 -18.40 -28.81 -5.62
CA GLU A 31 -17.42 -27.95 -6.26
C GLU A 31 -16.11 -28.47 -5.68
N LYS A 32 -15.38 -29.22 -6.47
CA LYS A 32 -13.99 -29.51 -6.16
C LYS A 32 -13.35 -28.15 -6.11
N THR A 33 -13.38 -27.55 -4.95
CA THR A 33 -12.53 -26.43 -4.62
C THR A 33 -11.11 -26.96 -4.77
N VAL A 34 -10.61 -26.89 -5.99
CA VAL A 34 -9.18 -27.04 -6.23
C VAL A 34 -8.58 -25.81 -5.59
N GLN A 35 -8.32 -25.91 -4.29
CA GLN A 35 -7.60 -24.90 -3.51
C GLN A 35 -6.13 -24.92 -3.91
N THR A 36 -5.85 -24.73 -5.19
CA THR A 36 -4.50 -24.43 -5.63
C THR A 36 -4.28 -22.96 -5.38
N SER A 37 -3.39 -22.65 -4.47
CA SER A 37 -2.82 -21.31 -4.37
C SER A 37 -2.39 -20.90 -5.78
N PHE A 38 -2.86 -19.75 -6.26
CA PHE A 38 -2.46 -19.22 -7.56
C PHE A 38 -0.94 -18.94 -7.59
N LEU A 39 -0.38 -18.62 -6.43
CA LEU A 39 1.02 -18.26 -6.25
C LEU A 39 1.73 -19.29 -5.34
N ASN A 40 3.01 -19.52 -5.63
CA ASN A 40 3.87 -20.38 -4.81
C ASN A 40 4.05 -19.76 -3.39
N PRO A 41 4.17 -20.55 -2.31
CA PRO A 41 4.50 -20.03 -0.97
C PRO A 41 5.75 -19.14 -0.90
N SER A 42 6.76 -19.36 -1.75
CA SER A 42 7.94 -18.50 -1.87
C SER A 42 7.73 -17.24 -2.73
N PHE A 43 6.51 -16.97 -3.18
CA PHE A 43 6.19 -15.83 -4.04
C PHE A 43 6.64 -14.50 -3.44
N THR A 44 6.40 -14.29 -2.14
CA THR A 44 6.73 -13.05 -1.44
C THR A 44 8.23 -12.73 -1.44
N GLU A 45 9.08 -13.77 -1.41
CA GLU A 45 10.53 -13.64 -1.44
C GLU A 45 11.05 -13.39 -2.86
N GLN A 46 10.34 -13.91 -3.85
CA GLN A 46 10.72 -13.81 -5.27
C GLN A 46 10.20 -12.54 -5.95
N LEU A 47 9.33 -11.78 -5.28
CA LEU A 47 8.70 -10.61 -5.85
C LEU A 47 9.68 -9.44 -5.90
N SER A 48 9.90 -8.88 -7.10
CA SER A 48 10.78 -7.73 -7.34
C SER A 48 10.00 -6.44 -7.54
N SER A 49 8.82 -6.49 -8.18
CA SER A 49 7.98 -5.32 -8.38
C SER A 49 6.50 -5.67 -8.45
N VAL A 50 5.66 -4.68 -8.09
CA VAL A 50 4.21 -4.70 -8.24
C VAL A 50 3.80 -3.40 -8.90
N TYR A 51 2.93 -3.47 -9.88
CA TYR A 51 2.35 -2.33 -10.56
C TYR A 51 0.84 -2.37 -10.39
N ILE A 52 0.23 -1.23 -10.06
CA ILE A 52 -1.22 -1.07 -9.93
C ILE A 52 -1.66 0.06 -10.86
N SER A 53 -2.74 -0.18 -11.62
CA SER A 53 -3.41 0.82 -12.43
C SER A 53 -4.90 0.81 -12.12
N GLU A 54 -5.43 1.98 -11.80
CA GLU A 54 -6.84 2.23 -11.48
C GLU A 54 -7.31 3.46 -12.25
N GLY A 55 -8.16 3.27 -13.27
CA GLY A 55 -8.55 4.36 -14.15
C GLY A 55 -7.36 4.96 -14.91
N THR A 56 -7.05 6.23 -14.62
CA THR A 56 -5.89 6.96 -15.19
C THR A 56 -4.65 6.91 -14.29
N ASP A 57 -4.83 6.51 -13.03
CA ASP A 57 -3.78 6.52 -12.04
C ASP A 57 -2.96 5.24 -12.08
N GLN A 58 -1.66 5.39 -11.84
CA GLN A 58 -0.69 4.31 -11.94
C GLN A 58 0.38 4.47 -10.89
N ILE A 59 0.73 3.37 -10.23
CA ILE A 59 1.82 3.31 -9.26
C ILE A 59 2.62 2.02 -9.43
N GLU A 60 3.92 2.13 -9.33
CA GLU A 60 4.84 1.00 -9.32
C GLU A 60 5.51 0.90 -7.94
N PHE A 61 5.50 -0.27 -7.37
CA PHE A 61 6.29 -0.63 -6.20
C PHE A 61 7.45 -1.50 -6.64
N PHE A 62 8.66 -1.18 -6.24
CA PHE A 62 9.83 -1.99 -6.55
C PHE A 62 10.74 -2.11 -5.33
N LYS A 63 11.50 -3.20 -5.29
CA LYS A 63 12.39 -3.51 -4.18
C LYS A 63 13.81 -3.09 -4.50
N GLU A 64 14.41 -2.28 -3.64
CA GLU A 64 15.80 -1.88 -3.73
C GLU A 64 16.45 -1.97 -2.35
N ASN A 65 17.56 -2.69 -2.23
CA ASN A 65 18.26 -2.94 -0.96
C ASN A 65 17.35 -3.51 0.16
N GLY A 66 16.38 -4.36 -0.22
CA GLY A 66 15.44 -4.97 0.72
C GLY A 66 14.22 -4.12 1.08
N LEU A 67 14.18 -2.85 0.67
CA LEU A 67 13.07 -1.92 0.94
C LEU A 67 12.20 -1.73 -0.29
N TRP A 68 10.90 -1.57 -0.04
CA TRP A 68 9.96 -1.17 -1.07
C TRP A 68 10.01 0.33 -1.29
N LYS A 69 10.08 0.75 -2.55
CA LYS A 69 9.95 2.13 -3.00
C LYS A 69 8.78 2.27 -3.95
N GLY A 70 8.11 3.42 -3.91
CA GLY A 70 7.05 3.78 -4.83
C GLY A 70 7.60 4.61 -5.98
N LYS A 71 6.97 4.47 -7.17
CA LYS A 71 7.31 5.24 -8.34
C LYS A 71 6.06 5.64 -9.11
N ILE A 72 5.99 6.91 -9.47
CA ILE A 72 4.98 7.47 -10.38
C ILE A 72 5.71 8.31 -11.42
N GLY A 73 5.74 7.86 -12.66
CA GLY A 73 6.54 8.51 -13.70
C GLY A 73 8.02 8.55 -13.32
N ALA A 74 8.59 9.74 -13.16
CA ALA A 74 9.98 9.94 -12.75
C ALA A 74 10.16 10.12 -11.23
N ILE A 75 9.07 10.20 -10.47
CA ILE A 75 9.09 10.45 -9.02
C ILE A 75 9.29 9.13 -8.29
N VAL A 76 10.32 9.03 -7.45
CA VAL A 76 10.60 7.87 -6.59
C VAL A 76 10.53 8.32 -5.13
N PHE A 77 9.70 7.64 -4.33
CA PHE A 77 9.38 8.02 -2.96
C PHE A 77 9.35 6.82 -2.01
N PRO A 78 9.56 7.05 -0.69
CA PRO A 78 9.49 6.00 0.30
C PRO A 78 8.03 5.56 0.55
N LEU A 79 7.86 4.28 0.87
CA LEU A 79 6.56 3.67 1.13
C LEU A 79 6.40 3.29 2.60
N ILE A 80 5.15 3.19 3.04
CA ILE A 80 4.78 2.51 4.28
C ILE A 80 5.02 1.02 4.07
N GLN A 81 6.18 0.51 4.52
CA GLN A 81 6.64 -0.86 4.24
C GLN A 81 5.60 -1.92 4.62
N VAL A 82 5.05 -1.84 5.84
CA VAL A 82 4.05 -2.79 6.34
C VAL A 82 2.80 -2.85 5.45
N GLN A 83 2.43 -1.76 4.81
CA GLN A 83 1.26 -1.73 3.93
C GLN A 83 1.52 -2.46 2.61
N VAL A 84 2.71 -2.28 2.04
CA VAL A 84 3.12 -3.02 0.84
C VAL A 84 3.31 -4.50 1.15
N GLU A 85 3.88 -4.84 2.30
CA GLU A 85 4.02 -6.22 2.75
C GLU A 85 2.65 -6.90 2.93
N ASN A 86 1.66 -6.19 3.47
CA ASN A 86 0.29 -6.67 3.58
C ASN A 86 -0.32 -6.93 2.19
N LEU A 87 -0.16 -6.01 1.22
CA LEU A 87 -0.56 -6.25 -0.17
C LEU A 87 0.08 -7.53 -0.71
N VAL A 88 1.39 -7.66 -0.59
CA VAL A 88 2.13 -8.83 -1.07
C VAL A 88 1.64 -10.12 -0.41
N GLN A 89 1.37 -10.07 0.89
CA GLN A 89 0.82 -11.20 1.63
C GLN A 89 -0.60 -11.56 1.16
N GLU A 90 -1.46 -10.57 0.94
CA GLU A 90 -2.83 -10.82 0.43
C GLU A 90 -2.79 -11.37 -1.00
N LEU A 91 -1.89 -10.87 -1.85
CA LEU A 91 -1.70 -11.44 -3.19
C LEU A 91 -1.32 -12.93 -3.15
N SER A 92 -0.50 -13.33 -2.19
CA SER A 92 -0.11 -14.73 -2.01
C SER A 92 -1.28 -15.65 -1.63
N LYS A 93 -2.36 -15.08 -1.10
CA LYS A 93 -3.58 -15.80 -0.69
C LYS A 93 -4.61 -15.92 -1.80
N ILE A 94 -4.42 -15.29 -2.96
CA ILE A 94 -5.36 -15.40 -4.08
C ILE A 94 -5.52 -16.87 -4.47
N ARG A 95 -6.75 -17.39 -4.37
CA ARG A 95 -7.08 -18.75 -4.67
C ARG A 95 -8.16 -18.80 -5.74
N ARG A 96 -8.06 -19.78 -6.64
CA ARG A 96 -9.14 -20.09 -7.55
C ARG A 96 -10.23 -20.80 -6.78
N THR A 97 -11.28 -20.09 -6.38
CA THR A 97 -12.41 -20.70 -5.66
C THR A 97 -13.37 -21.38 -6.62
N SER A 98 -13.63 -20.77 -7.77
CA SER A 98 -14.44 -21.40 -8.83
C SER A 98 -14.15 -20.72 -10.18
N GLU A 99 -14.16 -21.52 -11.23
CA GLU A 99 -14.22 -21.04 -12.59
C GLU A 99 -15.68 -20.66 -12.89
N ILE A 100 -15.88 -19.50 -13.48
CA ILE A 100 -17.20 -19.08 -13.93
C ILE A 100 -17.31 -19.19 -15.45
N SER A 101 -18.52 -19.45 -15.94
CA SER A 101 -18.80 -19.58 -17.38
C SER A 101 -18.75 -18.24 -18.14
N ALA A 102 -18.51 -17.12 -17.46
CA ALA A 102 -18.41 -15.81 -18.09
C ALA A 102 -17.13 -15.70 -18.94
N ARG A 103 -17.25 -15.05 -20.09
CA ARG A 103 -16.10 -14.76 -20.93
C ARG A 103 -15.35 -13.54 -20.43
N LYS A 104 -14.05 -13.54 -20.59
CA LYS A 104 -13.15 -12.40 -20.27
C LYS A 104 -13.62 -11.09 -20.93
N THR A 105 -14.08 -11.16 -22.18
CA THR A 105 -14.55 -10.01 -22.96
C THR A 105 -15.85 -9.39 -22.45
N GLU A 106 -16.58 -10.10 -21.59
CA GLU A 106 -17.85 -9.63 -21.00
C GLU A 106 -17.64 -8.94 -19.65
N GLN A 107 -16.41 -8.97 -19.13
CA GLN A 107 -16.06 -8.39 -17.83
C GLN A 107 -15.42 -7.00 -18.02
N LYS A 108 -15.91 -6.04 -17.24
CA LYS A 108 -15.28 -4.72 -17.12
C LYS A 108 -14.19 -4.78 -16.07
N GLU A 109 -12.96 -4.41 -16.44
CA GLU A 109 -11.88 -4.25 -15.49
C GLU A 109 -12.07 -2.99 -14.65
N GLU A 110 -11.83 -3.08 -13.35
CA GLU A 110 -11.83 -1.97 -12.42
C GLU A 110 -10.40 -1.60 -12.01
N CYS A 111 -9.53 -2.60 -11.90
CA CYS A 111 -8.14 -2.43 -11.54
C CYS A 111 -7.26 -3.47 -12.22
N VAL A 112 -6.07 -3.07 -12.61
CA VAL A 112 -5.04 -3.96 -13.15
C VAL A 112 -3.88 -4.00 -12.19
N LEU A 113 -3.44 -5.20 -11.83
CA LEU A 113 -2.25 -5.43 -11.05
C LEU A 113 -1.29 -6.30 -11.86
N ALA A 114 -0.07 -5.81 -12.07
CA ALA A 114 0.99 -6.60 -12.64
C ALA A 114 2.08 -6.83 -11.59
N TYR A 115 2.69 -8.00 -11.60
CA TYR A 115 3.85 -8.26 -10.76
C TYR A 115 4.97 -8.91 -11.55
N THR A 116 6.20 -8.65 -11.10
CA THR A 116 7.41 -9.24 -11.69
C THR A 116 8.21 -9.95 -10.59
N LEU A 117 8.71 -11.13 -10.92
CA LEU A 117 9.55 -11.91 -10.03
C LEU A 117 11.03 -11.61 -10.30
N ASN A 118 11.90 -11.99 -9.38
CA ASN A 118 13.36 -11.83 -9.48
C ASN A 118 13.97 -12.55 -10.72
N ASP A 119 13.28 -13.58 -11.24
CA ASP A 119 13.69 -14.27 -12.48
C ASP A 119 13.20 -13.58 -13.77
N GLY A 120 12.57 -12.40 -13.64
CA GLY A 120 12.04 -11.60 -14.74
C GLY A 120 10.66 -12.04 -15.25
N LYS A 121 10.07 -13.10 -14.70
CA LYS A 121 8.72 -13.50 -15.10
C LYS A 121 7.68 -12.53 -14.57
N SER A 122 6.79 -12.08 -15.46
CA SER A 122 5.69 -11.18 -15.14
C SER A 122 4.34 -11.86 -15.33
N THR A 123 3.37 -11.40 -14.60
CA THR A 123 1.97 -11.80 -14.73
C THR A 123 1.08 -10.59 -14.50
N VAL A 124 0.06 -10.45 -15.34
CA VAL A 124 -0.96 -9.40 -15.20
C VAL A 124 -2.24 -10.05 -14.69
N ILE A 125 -2.81 -9.47 -13.65
CA ILE A 125 -4.08 -9.83 -13.05
C ILE A 125 -5.04 -8.66 -13.27
N TYR A 126 -6.17 -8.94 -13.89
CA TYR A 126 -7.25 -8.00 -14.06
C TYR A 126 -8.31 -8.29 -13.01
N PHE A 127 -8.70 -7.28 -12.27
CA PHE A 127 -9.77 -7.36 -11.28
C PHE A 127 -11.02 -6.69 -11.83
N GLY A 128 -12.10 -7.43 -11.84
CA GLY A 128 -13.43 -6.93 -12.17
C GLY A 128 -14.21 -6.53 -10.92
N ALA A 129 -15.53 -6.38 -11.09
CA ALA A 129 -16.41 -6.03 -9.99
C ALA A 129 -16.40 -7.06 -8.85
N GLY A 130 -16.64 -6.59 -7.65
CA GLY A 130 -17.01 -7.45 -6.52
C GLY A 130 -18.40 -8.07 -6.73
N ASP A 131 -18.67 -9.16 -6.04
CA ASP A 131 -20.01 -9.73 -5.98
C ASP A 131 -20.96 -8.82 -5.15
N PHE A 132 -22.25 -9.11 -5.19
CA PHE A 132 -23.26 -8.33 -4.46
C PHE A 132 -23.00 -8.29 -2.95
N SER A 133 -22.44 -9.35 -2.38
CA SER A 133 -22.11 -9.44 -0.96
C SER A 133 -20.79 -8.75 -0.59
N ARG A 134 -20.00 -8.33 -1.57
CA ARG A 134 -18.65 -7.79 -1.43
C ARG A 134 -17.67 -8.71 -0.69
N THR A 135 -17.95 -10.02 -0.73
CA THR A 135 -17.09 -11.04 -0.12
C THR A 135 -16.18 -11.71 -1.14
N GLN A 136 -16.53 -11.61 -2.41
CA GLN A 136 -15.77 -12.18 -3.51
C GLN A 136 -15.63 -11.18 -4.64
N ARG A 137 -14.53 -11.31 -5.40
CA ARG A 137 -14.23 -10.49 -6.57
C ARG A 137 -13.90 -11.39 -7.76
N PHE A 138 -14.26 -10.94 -8.95
CA PHE A 138 -13.87 -11.57 -10.19
C PHE A 138 -12.46 -11.16 -10.57
N TYR A 139 -11.71 -12.11 -11.11
CA TYR A 139 -10.39 -11.83 -11.67
C TYR A 139 -10.08 -12.75 -12.84
N TRP A 140 -9.19 -12.31 -13.70
CA TRP A 140 -8.59 -13.09 -14.78
C TRP A 140 -7.14 -12.69 -14.97
N THR A 141 -6.39 -13.46 -15.74
CA THR A 141 -4.99 -13.18 -16.02
C THR A 141 -4.77 -13.00 -17.53
N ASP A 142 -3.65 -12.38 -17.89
CA ASP A 142 -3.19 -12.30 -19.27
C ASP A 142 -3.01 -13.69 -19.92
N LYS A 143 -2.69 -14.69 -19.11
CA LYS A 143 -2.38 -16.08 -19.54
C LYS A 143 -3.60 -17.01 -19.58
N SER A 144 -4.80 -16.53 -19.25
CA SER A 144 -6.01 -17.36 -19.19
C SER A 144 -7.19 -16.65 -19.84
N GLU A 145 -7.95 -17.41 -20.64
CA GLU A 145 -9.26 -16.97 -21.16
C GLU A 145 -10.40 -17.15 -20.14
N LYS A 146 -10.10 -17.74 -19.00
CA LYS A 146 -11.08 -18.08 -17.98
C LYS A 146 -11.14 -16.97 -16.92
N VAL A 147 -12.35 -16.73 -16.43
CA VAL A 147 -12.63 -15.85 -15.30
C VAL A 147 -12.79 -16.67 -14.04
N PHE A 148 -12.21 -16.21 -12.96
CA PHE A 148 -12.22 -16.87 -11.65
C PHE A 148 -12.86 -15.97 -10.60
N ARG A 149 -13.24 -16.55 -9.49
CA ARG A 149 -13.60 -15.85 -8.26
C ARG A 149 -12.53 -16.08 -7.19
N THR A 150 -12.28 -15.06 -6.38
CA THR A 150 -11.47 -15.14 -5.18
C THR A 150 -12.14 -14.39 -4.05
N LEU A 151 -11.76 -14.67 -2.80
CA LEU A 151 -12.18 -13.85 -1.66
C LEU A 151 -11.65 -12.42 -1.85
N ASP A 152 -12.46 -11.43 -1.53
CA ASP A 152 -12.10 -10.02 -1.68
C ASP A 152 -11.50 -9.46 -0.38
N THR A 153 -10.28 -9.87 -0.08
CA THR A 153 -9.51 -9.39 1.08
C THR A 153 -8.51 -8.29 0.71
N PHE A 154 -8.27 -8.09 -0.57
CA PHE A 154 -7.24 -7.20 -1.09
C PHE A 154 -7.78 -5.91 -1.74
N THR A 155 -9.10 -5.74 -1.87
CA THR A 155 -9.69 -4.49 -2.38
C THR A 155 -9.10 -3.22 -1.77
N PRO A 156 -8.83 -3.14 -0.44
CA PRO A 156 -8.21 -1.96 0.15
C PRO A 156 -6.80 -1.64 -0.37
N PHE A 157 -6.16 -2.61 -1.01
CA PHE A 157 -4.80 -2.50 -1.54
C PHE A 157 -4.75 -2.32 -3.07
N LEU A 158 -5.90 -2.23 -3.74
CA LEU A 158 -5.94 -2.09 -5.21
C LEU A 158 -5.98 -0.64 -5.68
N SER A 159 -5.65 0.31 -4.84
CA SER A 159 -5.64 1.72 -5.22
C SER A 159 -4.28 2.15 -5.78
N ALA A 160 -4.32 2.90 -6.87
CA ALA A 160 -3.17 3.57 -7.46
C ALA A 160 -2.92 4.97 -6.86
N ASP A 161 -3.72 5.41 -5.87
CA ASP A 161 -3.50 6.67 -5.15
C ASP A 161 -2.23 6.59 -4.29
N ALA A 162 -1.22 7.37 -4.67
CA ALA A 162 0.04 7.44 -3.93
C ALA A 162 -0.16 7.86 -2.47
N GLY A 163 -1.18 8.66 -2.17
CA GLY A 163 -1.47 9.13 -0.81
C GLY A 163 -1.74 8.02 0.20
N ILE A 164 -2.15 6.83 -0.28
CA ILE A 164 -2.35 5.64 0.56
C ILE A 164 -1.01 4.97 0.91
N TRP A 165 -0.02 5.07 0.04
CA TRP A 165 1.16 4.23 0.07
C TRP A 165 2.42 4.92 0.57
N TYR A 166 2.57 6.24 0.31
CA TYR A 166 3.80 6.92 0.65
C TYR A 166 3.97 7.15 2.15
N ASP A 167 5.22 7.11 2.62
CA ASP A 167 5.55 7.38 4.01
C ASP A 167 5.28 8.87 4.35
N PRO A 168 4.34 9.19 5.25
CA PRO A 168 3.94 10.56 5.53
C PRO A 168 4.89 11.31 6.47
N TYR A 169 5.94 10.66 6.99
CA TYR A 169 6.85 11.29 7.92
C TYR A 169 7.81 12.24 7.24
N LEU A 170 8.03 13.42 7.86
CA LEU A 170 8.95 14.43 7.32
C LEU A 170 10.35 13.85 7.14
N VAL A 171 10.83 13.07 8.09
CA VAL A 171 12.02 12.23 7.94
C VAL A 171 11.52 10.79 7.79
N PRO A 172 11.57 10.21 6.59
CA PRO A 172 11.03 8.88 6.36
C PRO A 172 11.64 7.82 7.28
N ARG A 173 10.81 6.93 7.79
CA ARG A 173 11.22 5.96 8.82
C ARG A 173 12.03 4.79 8.29
N ASN A 174 11.86 4.43 7.02
CA ASN A 174 12.45 3.24 6.42
C ASN A 174 13.34 3.62 5.23
N LEU A 175 14.47 4.24 5.50
CA LEU A 175 15.37 4.69 4.43
C LEU A 175 16.52 3.71 4.15
N THR A 176 16.83 2.78 5.04
CA THR A 176 18.14 2.15 4.99
C THR A 176 18.20 0.65 5.14
N SER A 177 17.26 -0.01 5.77
CA SER A 177 17.15 -1.48 5.83
C SER A 177 15.89 -1.91 6.56
N SER A 178 15.54 -3.19 6.42
CA SER A 178 14.34 -3.84 6.97
C SER A 178 14.34 -3.99 8.49
N GLU A 179 15.42 -3.69 9.18
CA GLU A 179 15.50 -3.86 10.62
C GLU A 179 15.39 -2.52 11.32
N GLU A 180 14.32 -2.36 12.06
CA GLU A 180 13.96 -1.35 13.05
C GLU A 180 14.30 0.12 12.74
N ASN A 181 13.31 0.97 12.99
CA ASN A 181 13.38 2.43 12.97
C ASN A 181 14.71 2.95 13.52
N LYS A 182 15.63 3.26 12.63
CA LYS A 182 16.85 3.96 13.03
C LYS A 182 16.45 5.38 13.34
N GLY A 183 16.57 5.75 14.60
CA GLY A 183 16.23 7.06 15.10
C GLY A 183 17.11 8.14 14.52
N ILE A 184 16.75 9.39 14.74
CA ILE A 184 17.57 10.58 14.43
C ILE A 184 18.53 10.81 15.59
N GLN A 185 19.83 10.77 15.36
CA GLN A 185 20.85 11.12 16.37
C GLN A 185 21.00 12.61 16.56
N SER A 186 20.94 13.36 15.45
CA SER A 186 21.07 14.81 15.48
C SER A 186 20.37 15.43 14.30
N ALA A 187 19.93 16.68 14.47
CA ALA A 187 19.32 17.45 13.42
C ALA A 187 19.89 18.89 13.42
N VAL A 188 20.03 19.44 12.22
CA VAL A 188 20.46 20.80 11.96
C VAL A 188 19.42 21.50 11.10
N PHE A 189 18.91 22.61 11.59
CA PHE A 189 17.96 23.45 10.87
C PHE A 189 18.64 24.76 10.50
N PHE A 190 18.59 25.09 9.22
CA PHE A 190 19.19 26.29 8.66
C PHE A 190 18.08 27.16 8.05
N GLU A 191 17.96 28.38 8.54
CA GLU A 191 16.99 29.37 8.09
C GLU A 191 17.52 30.80 8.29
N ASN A 192 17.25 31.69 7.32
CA ASN A 192 17.65 33.12 7.38
C ASN A 192 19.12 33.35 7.72
N GLY A 193 20.04 32.54 7.20
CA GLY A 193 21.47 32.63 7.45
C GLY A 193 21.91 32.15 8.83
N LYS A 194 20.97 31.64 9.67
CA LYS A 194 21.28 31.09 11.00
C LYS A 194 21.19 29.59 10.99
N GLN A 195 22.01 28.96 11.83
CA GLN A 195 22.02 27.51 12.00
C GLN A 195 21.68 27.16 13.46
N TYR A 196 20.79 26.22 13.62
CA TYR A 196 20.36 25.67 14.90
C TYR A 196 20.57 24.17 14.90
N SER A 197 21.06 23.58 15.98
CA SER A 197 21.34 22.16 16.07
C SER A 197 20.78 21.56 17.35
N ILE A 198 20.32 20.33 17.27
CA ILE A 198 19.92 19.52 18.41
C ILE A 198 20.53 18.12 18.26
N ARG A 199 20.98 17.54 19.38
CA ARG A 199 21.50 16.16 19.43
C ARG A 199 20.87 15.42 20.59
N VAL A 200 20.55 14.15 20.39
CA VAL A 200 19.98 13.30 21.43
C VAL A 200 20.85 13.28 22.70
N SER A 201 22.19 13.35 22.54
CA SER A 201 23.15 13.33 23.65
C SER A 201 23.20 14.60 24.50
N ASP A 202 22.64 15.72 24.03
CA ASP A 202 22.83 17.03 24.68
C ASP A 202 22.00 17.14 25.97
N SER A 203 20.77 16.64 25.98
CA SER A 203 19.87 16.66 27.14
C SER A 203 18.60 15.82 26.90
N ASN A 204 17.84 15.53 27.98
CA ASN A 204 16.52 14.92 27.84
C ASN A 204 15.55 15.79 27.01
N ALA A 205 15.61 17.12 27.16
CA ALA A 205 14.81 18.03 26.37
C ALA A 205 15.17 17.99 24.87
N ALA A 206 16.45 17.81 24.54
CA ALA A 206 16.89 17.62 23.16
C ALA A 206 16.38 16.27 22.59
N LYS A 207 16.40 15.22 23.39
CA LYS A 207 15.83 13.92 23.02
C LYS A 207 14.34 14.04 22.72
N GLU A 208 13.54 14.68 23.58
CA GLU A 208 12.11 14.92 23.35
C GLU A 208 11.84 15.71 22.06
N LYS A 209 12.72 16.70 21.75
CA LYS A 209 12.60 17.45 20.49
C LYS A 209 12.87 16.58 19.27
N ILE A 210 13.85 15.68 19.33
CA ILE A 210 14.13 14.72 18.27
C ILE A 210 12.96 13.74 18.10
N GLU A 211 12.39 13.19 19.18
CA GLU A 211 11.22 12.32 19.13
C GLU A 211 10.02 13.02 18.45
N LYS A 212 9.78 14.29 18.78
CA LYS A 212 8.76 15.09 18.08
C LYS A 212 9.07 15.32 16.60
N LEU A 213 10.34 15.50 16.24
CA LEU A 213 10.76 15.62 14.84
C LEU A 213 10.49 14.32 14.06
N GLU A 214 10.73 13.17 14.67
CA GLU A 214 10.46 11.85 14.07
C GLU A 214 8.96 11.60 13.84
N GLU A 215 8.10 12.24 14.61
CA GLU A 215 6.65 12.15 14.46
C GLU A 215 6.05 13.20 13.51
N LEU A 216 6.84 14.17 13.10
CA LEU A 216 6.36 15.25 12.25
C LEU A 216 6.06 14.72 10.85
N ARG A 217 4.88 15.10 10.34
CA ARG A 217 4.40 14.62 9.05
C ARG A 217 4.36 15.75 8.03
N HIS A 218 4.66 15.40 6.79
CA HIS A 218 4.39 16.25 5.64
C HIS A 218 2.98 16.00 5.08
N GLY A 219 2.59 16.78 4.08
CA GLY A 219 1.30 16.63 3.42
C GLY A 219 1.34 15.54 2.34
N ARG A 220 0.85 15.86 1.15
CA ARG A 220 0.80 14.98 0.00
C ARG A 220 2.02 15.14 -0.91
N LEU A 221 2.25 14.16 -1.76
CA LEU A 221 3.24 14.27 -2.83
C LEU A 221 2.90 15.47 -3.72
N TYR A 222 3.93 16.20 -4.12
CA TYR A 222 3.84 17.36 -4.99
C TYR A 222 4.36 16.99 -6.37
N ALA A 223 3.49 17.03 -7.37
CA ALA A 223 3.85 16.66 -8.74
C ALA A 223 4.53 17.80 -9.53
N GLY A 224 4.55 19.02 -8.98
CA GLY A 224 5.14 20.19 -9.62
C GLY A 224 6.66 20.24 -9.50
N SER A 225 7.27 21.14 -10.31
CA SER A 225 8.68 21.46 -10.21
C SER A 225 8.96 22.42 -9.03
N THR A 226 10.16 22.35 -8.47
CA THR A 226 10.67 23.37 -7.55
C THR A 226 11.33 24.54 -8.29
N GLU A 227 11.31 24.53 -9.61
CA GLU A 227 11.85 25.63 -10.44
C GLU A 227 10.96 26.87 -10.27
N GLY A 228 11.58 28.02 -10.02
CA GLY A 228 10.88 29.27 -9.70
C GLY A 228 10.51 29.46 -8.22
N LEU A 229 10.58 28.41 -7.40
CA LEU A 229 10.37 28.52 -5.95
C LEU A 229 11.63 29.06 -5.24
N VAL A 230 11.41 29.79 -4.14
CA VAL A 230 12.50 30.33 -3.31
C VAL A 230 12.78 29.39 -2.16
N LYS A 231 14.04 28.95 -2.01
CA LYS A 231 14.48 28.16 -0.87
C LYS A 231 14.52 29.02 0.39
N VAL A 232 13.77 28.67 1.41
CA VAL A 232 13.65 29.42 2.68
C VAL A 232 14.36 28.74 3.83
N ALA A 233 14.47 27.42 3.82
CA ALA A 233 15.12 26.69 4.90
C ALA A 233 15.71 25.35 4.41
N ARG A 234 16.54 24.73 5.27
CA ARG A 234 17.04 23.36 5.12
C ARG A 234 17.03 22.66 6.47
N LEU A 235 16.53 21.44 6.49
CA LEU A 235 16.69 20.49 7.59
C LEU A 235 17.69 19.41 7.14
N SER A 236 18.66 19.08 7.99
CA SER A 236 19.56 17.94 7.78
C SER A 236 19.59 17.09 9.03
N CYS A 237 19.29 15.82 8.90
CA CYS A 237 19.23 14.85 10.00
C CYS A 237 20.32 13.79 9.80
N VAL A 238 21.04 13.46 10.85
CA VAL A 238 21.95 12.31 10.90
C VAL A 238 21.19 11.17 11.58
N LEU A 239 21.07 10.05 10.89
CA LEU A 239 20.43 8.84 11.40
C LEU A 239 21.42 7.98 12.21
N ASP A 240 20.91 7.02 12.97
CA ASP A 240 21.70 6.10 13.80
C ASP A 240 22.75 5.29 13.00
N ASP A 241 22.50 5.06 11.69
CA ASP A 241 23.45 4.39 10.80
C ASP A 241 24.48 5.36 10.17
N GLY A 242 24.48 6.62 10.57
CA GLY A 242 25.35 7.66 10.07
C GLY A 242 24.91 8.27 8.73
N LYS A 243 23.82 7.82 8.13
CA LYS A 243 23.29 8.44 6.91
C LYS A 243 22.74 9.83 7.18
N ILE A 244 22.86 10.70 6.19
CA ILE A 244 22.37 12.07 6.27
C ILE A 244 21.17 12.22 5.34
N VAL A 245 20.04 12.62 5.90
CA VAL A 245 18.85 13.04 5.17
C VAL A 245 18.80 14.55 5.16
N SER A 246 18.80 15.16 3.98
CA SER A 246 18.65 16.60 3.83
C SER A 246 17.33 16.93 3.13
N ILE A 247 16.64 17.93 3.66
CA ILE A 247 15.33 18.38 3.18
C ILE A 247 15.43 19.88 2.92
N ASP A 248 15.31 20.27 1.67
CA ASP A 248 15.22 21.67 1.27
C ASP A 248 13.74 22.11 1.31
N ILE A 249 13.47 23.27 1.92
CA ILE A 249 12.13 23.83 2.07
C ILE A 249 12.03 25.07 1.18
N PHE A 250 11.02 25.10 0.33
CA PHE A 250 10.76 26.13 -0.64
C PHE A 250 9.39 26.75 -0.41
N THR A 251 9.26 28.01 -0.82
CA THR A 251 7.97 28.72 -0.89
C THR A 251 7.76 29.33 -2.26
N ASP A 252 6.53 29.51 -2.65
CA ASP A 252 6.18 30.34 -3.78
C ASP A 252 6.36 31.81 -3.39
N PRO A 253 7.12 32.60 -4.15
CA PRO A 253 7.27 34.03 -3.85
C PRO A 253 5.95 34.81 -3.94
N GLU A 254 4.96 34.32 -4.69
CA GLU A 254 3.64 34.93 -4.84
C GLU A 254 2.63 34.47 -3.76
N ASP A 255 2.87 33.30 -3.14
CA ASP A 255 2.03 32.73 -2.08
C ASP A 255 2.88 32.17 -0.93
N SER A 256 3.62 33.05 -0.27
CA SER A 256 4.59 32.68 0.77
C SER A 256 3.97 32.27 2.11
N GLU A 257 2.64 32.32 2.26
CA GLU A 257 1.98 32.13 3.56
C GLU A 257 1.15 30.83 3.66
N SER A 258 0.77 30.18 2.56
CA SER A 258 -0.21 29.10 2.61
C SER A 258 0.40 27.71 2.48
N SER A 259 1.38 27.51 1.63
CA SER A 259 1.96 26.19 1.38
C SER A 259 3.47 26.25 1.11
N PHE A 260 4.15 25.20 1.54
CA PHE A 260 5.58 25.04 1.32
C PHE A 260 5.83 23.72 0.60
N VAL A 261 6.81 23.71 -0.29
CA VAL A 261 7.26 22.52 -0.98
C VAL A 261 8.57 22.06 -0.39
N ILE A 262 8.67 20.80 -0.04
CA ILE A 262 9.91 20.19 0.43
C ILE A 262 10.49 19.28 -0.65
N ARG A 263 11.81 19.29 -0.78
CA ARG A 263 12.54 18.39 -1.66
C ARG A 263 13.58 17.63 -0.87
N TYR A 264 13.56 16.34 -1.03
CA TYR A 264 14.51 15.44 -0.39
C TYR A 264 15.80 15.35 -1.21
N VAL A 265 16.92 15.39 -0.50
CA VAL A 265 18.26 15.16 -1.05
C VAL A 265 18.79 13.88 -0.42
N LEU A 266 18.43 12.76 -1.02
CA LEU A 266 18.84 11.44 -0.55
C LEU A 266 19.01 10.51 -1.75
N GLU A 267 20.06 9.69 -1.74
CA GLU A 267 20.34 8.73 -2.80
C GLU A 267 19.18 7.75 -3.01
N GLY A 268 18.79 7.56 -4.27
CA GLY A 268 17.71 6.64 -4.66
C GLY A 268 16.29 7.14 -4.35
N LEU A 269 16.12 8.39 -3.90
CA LEU A 269 14.83 9.06 -3.76
C LEU A 269 14.83 10.36 -4.56
N ASN A 270 13.76 10.59 -5.30
CA ASN A 270 13.57 11.81 -6.06
C ASN A 270 12.09 12.20 -5.99
N TYR A 271 11.73 12.87 -4.91
CA TYR A 271 10.37 13.35 -4.73
C TYR A 271 10.30 14.67 -4.00
N THR A 272 9.17 15.31 -4.18
CA THR A 272 8.78 16.55 -3.49
C THR A 272 7.44 16.30 -2.79
N SER A 273 7.24 16.98 -1.66
CA SER A 273 5.98 16.93 -0.90
C SER A 273 5.59 18.33 -0.46
N GLN A 274 4.33 18.49 -0.13
CA GLN A 274 3.84 19.73 0.47
C GLN A 274 3.87 19.63 1.99
N ILE A 275 4.18 20.74 2.65
CA ILE A 275 3.95 20.91 4.09
C ILE A 275 3.12 22.17 4.32
N SER A 276 2.33 22.16 5.39
CA SER A 276 1.58 23.33 5.81
C SER A 276 2.45 24.32 6.57
N LEU A 277 2.01 25.56 6.64
CA LEU A 277 2.62 26.56 7.54
C LEU A 277 2.65 26.08 9.00
N TRP A 278 1.63 25.36 9.45
CA TRP A 278 1.62 24.76 10.78
C TRP A 278 2.74 23.76 10.99
N THR A 279 2.99 22.87 10.01
CA THR A 279 4.09 21.90 10.07
C THR A 279 5.46 22.62 10.11
N LEU A 280 5.64 23.65 9.27
CA LEU A 280 6.87 24.45 9.28
C LEU A 280 7.07 25.20 10.62
N ASN A 281 6.03 25.79 11.18
CA ASN A 281 6.12 26.47 12.46
C ASN A 281 6.36 25.49 13.62
N THR A 282 5.79 24.30 13.57
CA THR A 282 6.09 23.24 14.52
C THR A 282 7.58 22.84 14.42
N LEU A 283 8.08 22.64 13.20
CA LEU A 283 9.50 22.37 12.96
C LEU A 283 10.40 23.48 13.54
N ARG A 284 10.11 24.74 13.26
CA ARG A 284 10.81 25.90 13.83
C ARG A 284 10.85 25.85 15.35
N GLY A 285 9.70 25.59 15.99
CA GLY A 285 9.58 25.52 17.45
C GLY A 285 10.40 24.39 18.11
N LEU A 286 10.90 23.42 17.36
CA LEU A 286 11.84 22.43 17.86
C LEU A 286 13.28 23.00 18.00
N PHE A 287 13.61 24.02 17.24
CA PHE A 287 14.99 24.56 17.15
C PHE A 287 15.18 25.92 17.83
N TYR A 288 14.10 26.69 17.99
CA TYR A 288 14.13 28.03 18.63
C TYR A 288 13.83 27.99 20.11
#